data_6d663e2069714845b3ee8f42f9bbd487
#
_entry.id   6d663e2069714845b3ee8f42f9bbd487
#
_cell.length_a   1.000
_cell.length_b   1.000
_cell.length_c   1.000
_cell.angle_alpha   90.00
_cell.angle_beta   90.00
_cell.angle_gamma   90.00
#
_symmetry.space_group_name_H-M   'P 1'
#
loop_
_entity.id
_entity.type
_entity.pdbx_description
1 polymer ?
#
loop_
_entity_poly.entity_id
_entity_poly.type
_entity_poly.pdbx_seq_one_letter_code
_entity_poly.pdbx_strand_id
1 'polypeptide(L)'
;MTAEIISVGTELLLGNILNTNAQYLSRELAELGITVQRESTIGDNQGRLADFVNEAKNRCDLLVFTGGLGPTADDLTKETVAACYGDTLVFDESEWEKITGYFARSGRVTTPNNRKQAMVPVKGHKIINHHGTAPGAWFEQEGRCAVLMPGVPSEMKAMWNESVRPLLMKRQNCTLHSVTLRVLGGESSLEYQVRDLLENANPTAAIYCKTGECEIRITARAASDAEGEKMCREYAKKFYDLLGDAVYDEDVAGLEETLVRTLKEKGLTISTAESCTGGLIAQRITSVPGSSEVFGYGFVTYWEAAKARLVGVEPDVIAKYNVVSAPVAAQMALGAAQAAGAEIGISVTGVAGPTGGDALRPVGTVYLGAARGETVYVKKLSVSRPDRALVRARAAQAALELALRLAQGKVPAGTESLARDAQHSAEALDKLNEVFLGH
;
A
#
# COMPACT_ATOMS: atom_id res chain seq x y z
N MET A 1 -24.21 -9.37 -7.28
CA MET A 1 -24.68 -8.53 -6.15
C MET A 1 -24.02 -7.17 -6.26
N THR A 2 -24.79 -6.11 -6.06
CA THR A 2 -24.31 -4.73 -6.02
C THR A 2 -24.39 -4.19 -4.61
N ALA A 3 -23.47 -3.29 -4.23
CA ALA A 3 -23.42 -2.70 -2.88
C ALA A 3 -23.19 -1.19 -2.90
N GLU A 4 -23.64 -0.52 -1.84
CA GLU A 4 -23.22 0.84 -1.47
C GLU A 4 -22.60 0.82 -0.08
N ILE A 5 -21.49 1.56 0.11
CA ILE A 5 -20.83 1.73 1.41
C ILE A 5 -21.24 3.07 1.98
N ILE A 6 -21.68 3.06 3.23
CA ILE A 6 -22.16 4.25 3.93
C ILE A 6 -21.35 4.44 5.22
N SER A 7 -20.55 5.47 5.26
CA SER A 7 -19.81 5.87 6.46
C SER A 7 -20.59 6.94 7.21
N VAL A 8 -20.92 6.67 8.46
CA VAL A 8 -21.66 7.60 9.32
C VAL A 8 -20.70 8.21 10.33
N GLY A 9 -20.57 9.53 10.28
CA GLY A 9 -19.72 10.31 11.18
C GLY A 9 -19.49 11.73 10.66
N THR A 10 -19.77 12.70 11.46
CA THR A 10 -19.58 14.13 11.14
C THR A 10 -18.11 14.49 10.99
N GLU A 11 -17.20 13.83 11.74
CA GLU A 11 -15.74 14.04 11.66
C GLU A 11 -15.16 13.67 10.30
N LEU A 12 -15.78 12.71 9.59
CA LEU A 12 -15.41 12.33 8.22
C LEU A 12 -15.78 13.45 7.23
N LEU A 13 -16.98 14.04 7.38
CA LEU A 13 -17.42 15.16 6.54
C LEU A 13 -16.58 16.42 6.74
N LEU A 14 -16.11 16.65 7.96
CA LEU A 14 -15.23 17.78 8.30
C LEU A 14 -13.76 17.55 7.85
N GLY A 15 -13.44 16.35 7.37
CA GLY A 15 -12.08 16.01 6.93
C GLY A 15 -11.07 15.85 8.09
N ASN A 16 -11.55 15.67 9.32
CA ASN A 16 -10.69 15.50 10.50
C ASN A 16 -9.94 14.16 10.49
N ILE A 17 -10.54 13.14 9.88
CA ILE A 17 -9.94 11.81 9.72
C ILE A 17 -10.15 11.29 8.30
N LEU A 18 -9.28 10.37 7.87
CA LEU A 18 -9.42 9.67 6.58
C LEU A 18 -10.43 8.52 6.71
N ASN A 19 -11.24 8.33 5.68
CA ASN A 19 -12.19 7.23 5.60
C ASN A 19 -11.51 5.91 5.21
N THR A 20 -10.69 5.36 6.10
CA THR A 20 -9.98 4.10 5.87
C THR A 20 -10.89 2.87 5.92
N ASN A 21 -12.07 2.98 6.56
CA ASN A 21 -13.05 1.90 6.60
C ASN A 21 -13.69 1.68 5.23
N ALA A 22 -14.10 2.74 4.53
CA ALA A 22 -14.66 2.62 3.18
C ALA A 22 -13.64 2.01 2.22
N GLN A 23 -12.39 2.47 2.25
CA GLN A 23 -11.31 1.89 1.46
C GLN A 23 -11.13 0.37 1.71
N TYR A 24 -11.13 -0.04 2.97
CA TYR A 24 -11.00 -1.46 3.34
C TYR A 24 -12.20 -2.26 2.83
N LEU A 25 -13.43 -1.80 3.11
CA LEU A 25 -14.66 -2.48 2.71
C LEU A 25 -14.80 -2.58 1.18
N SER A 26 -14.41 -1.55 0.43
CA SER A 26 -14.41 -1.58 -1.04
C SER A 26 -13.51 -2.69 -1.58
N ARG A 27 -12.32 -2.88 -0.99
CA ARG A 27 -11.40 -3.97 -1.37
C ARG A 27 -11.99 -5.33 -1.03
N GLU A 28 -12.50 -5.50 0.18
CA GLU A 28 -13.09 -6.76 0.65
C GLU A 28 -14.33 -7.17 -0.17
N LEU A 29 -15.21 -6.20 -0.48
CA LEU A 29 -16.39 -6.46 -1.31
C LEU A 29 -15.99 -6.84 -2.74
N ALA A 30 -14.98 -6.17 -3.30
CA ALA A 30 -14.44 -6.52 -4.60
C ALA A 30 -13.83 -7.94 -4.61
N GLU A 31 -13.20 -8.38 -3.51
CA GLU A 31 -12.71 -9.75 -3.35
C GLU A 31 -13.85 -10.78 -3.32
N LEU A 32 -15.02 -10.39 -2.83
CA LEU A 32 -16.21 -11.21 -2.85
C LEU A 32 -17.00 -11.11 -4.17
N GLY A 33 -16.57 -10.31 -5.15
CA GLY A 33 -17.30 -10.10 -6.41
C GLY A 33 -18.56 -9.28 -6.28
N ILE A 34 -18.63 -8.52 -5.22
CA ILE A 34 -19.70 -7.57 -4.99
C ILE A 34 -19.29 -6.24 -5.57
N THR A 35 -20.01 -5.76 -6.55
CA THR A 35 -19.72 -4.47 -7.20
C THR A 35 -20.15 -3.33 -6.31
N VAL A 36 -19.21 -2.56 -5.79
CA VAL A 36 -19.48 -1.31 -5.08
C VAL A 36 -19.84 -0.24 -6.11
N GLN A 37 -21.08 0.24 -6.06
CA GLN A 37 -21.57 1.28 -6.98
C GLN A 37 -21.33 2.69 -6.45
N ARG A 38 -21.36 2.87 -5.13
CA ARG A 38 -21.16 4.17 -4.48
C ARG A 38 -20.52 4.02 -3.10
N GLU A 39 -19.77 5.03 -2.75
CA GLU A 39 -19.35 5.33 -1.38
C GLU A 39 -19.96 6.67 -0.97
N SER A 40 -20.57 6.71 0.20
CA SER A 40 -21.20 7.90 0.73
C SER A 40 -20.83 8.14 2.18
N THR A 41 -20.66 9.40 2.56
CA THR A 41 -20.45 9.79 3.95
C THR A 41 -21.63 10.65 4.40
N ILE A 42 -22.26 10.26 5.52
CA ILE A 42 -23.43 10.93 6.10
C ILE A 42 -23.05 11.41 7.49
N GLY A 43 -23.37 12.67 7.81
CA GLY A 43 -23.22 13.18 9.19
C GLY A 43 -24.29 12.62 10.12
N ASP A 44 -24.04 12.69 11.42
CA ASP A 44 -24.88 12.17 12.50
C ASP A 44 -26.23 12.93 12.59
N ASN A 45 -27.12 12.62 11.66
CA ASN A 45 -28.46 13.22 11.59
C ASN A 45 -29.48 12.18 11.11
N GLN A 46 -30.46 11.88 11.93
CA GLN A 46 -31.46 10.84 11.70
C GLN A 46 -32.26 11.04 10.41
N GLY A 47 -32.74 12.25 10.14
CA GLY A 47 -33.56 12.53 8.95
C GLY A 47 -32.76 12.31 7.65
N ARG A 48 -31.58 12.91 7.56
CA ARG A 48 -30.69 12.76 6.39
C ARG A 48 -30.29 11.30 6.17
N LEU A 49 -30.01 10.58 7.26
CA LEU A 49 -29.65 9.18 7.16
C LEU A 49 -30.86 8.33 6.69
N ALA A 50 -32.05 8.57 7.21
CA ALA A 50 -33.28 7.88 6.81
C ALA A 50 -33.63 8.11 5.33
N ASP A 51 -33.56 9.37 4.87
CA ASP A 51 -33.79 9.73 3.47
C ASP A 51 -32.80 8.98 2.56
N PHE A 52 -31.52 9.03 2.92
CA PHE A 52 -30.48 8.33 2.16
C PHE A 52 -30.69 6.82 2.09
N VAL A 53 -30.99 6.17 3.24
CA VAL A 53 -31.24 4.72 3.31
C VAL A 53 -32.45 4.33 2.44
N ASN A 54 -33.53 5.11 2.49
CA ASN A 54 -34.73 4.85 1.70
C ASN A 54 -34.50 4.96 0.18
N GLU A 55 -33.59 5.85 -0.25
CA GLU A 55 -33.17 5.89 -1.63
C GLU A 55 -32.22 4.74 -1.98
N ALA A 56 -31.16 4.54 -1.17
CA ALA A 56 -30.09 3.61 -1.43
C ALA A 56 -30.57 2.16 -1.49
N LYS A 57 -31.48 1.76 -0.60
CA LYS A 57 -32.04 0.40 -0.57
C LYS A 57 -32.81 0.00 -1.87
N ASN A 58 -33.17 1.00 -2.70
CA ASN A 58 -33.83 0.75 -3.98
C ASN A 58 -32.84 0.63 -5.16
N ARG A 59 -31.56 0.99 -4.97
CA ARG A 59 -30.54 1.02 -6.01
C ARG A 59 -29.62 -0.18 -6.02
N CYS A 60 -29.41 -0.83 -4.86
CA CYS A 60 -28.46 -1.93 -4.75
C CYS A 60 -29.01 -3.07 -3.87
N ASP A 61 -28.33 -4.20 -3.89
CA ASP A 61 -28.71 -5.41 -3.17
C ASP A 61 -28.27 -5.37 -1.70
N LEU A 62 -27.17 -4.62 -1.39
CA LEU A 62 -26.50 -4.59 -0.10
C LEU A 62 -26.08 -3.18 0.29
N LEU A 63 -26.49 -2.71 1.46
CA LEU A 63 -25.96 -1.52 2.10
C LEU A 63 -24.96 -1.91 3.20
N VAL A 64 -23.75 -1.40 3.16
CA VAL A 64 -22.70 -1.66 4.15
C VAL A 64 -22.40 -0.40 4.93
N PHE A 65 -22.80 -0.38 6.20
CA PHE A 65 -22.61 0.77 7.08
C PHE A 65 -21.39 0.60 7.98
N THR A 66 -20.69 1.69 8.24
CA THR A 66 -19.67 1.79 9.28
C THR A 66 -19.83 3.11 10.05
N GLY A 67 -19.91 3.03 11.38
CA GLY A 67 -20.08 4.16 12.28
C GLY A 67 -21.49 4.35 12.84
N GLY A 68 -21.62 5.21 13.83
CA GLY A 68 -22.89 5.57 14.49
C GLY A 68 -23.54 4.46 15.32
N LEU A 69 -22.73 3.53 15.88
CA LEU A 69 -23.20 2.43 16.75
C LEU A 69 -22.79 2.62 18.23
N GLY A 70 -22.18 3.73 18.55
CA GLY A 70 -21.73 4.06 19.91
C GLY A 70 -22.87 4.34 20.90
N PRO A 71 -22.52 4.77 22.12
CA PRO A 71 -23.50 5.04 23.18
C PRO A 71 -24.01 6.49 23.21
N THR A 72 -23.50 7.36 22.36
CA THR A 72 -23.81 8.79 22.42
C THR A 72 -25.16 9.10 21.75
N ALA A 73 -25.69 10.28 21.98
CA ALA A 73 -27.01 10.65 21.48
C ALA A 73 -27.08 10.79 19.95
N ASP A 74 -25.93 11.06 19.34
CA ASP A 74 -25.72 11.21 17.91
C ASP A 74 -25.43 9.85 17.20
N ASP A 75 -25.18 8.77 17.93
CA ASP A 75 -25.08 7.42 17.37
C ASP A 75 -26.48 6.87 17.02
N LEU A 76 -26.98 7.19 15.85
CA LEU A 76 -28.39 6.91 15.45
C LEU A 76 -28.51 5.89 14.31
N THR A 77 -27.42 5.28 13.89
CA THR A 77 -27.42 4.42 12.69
C THR A 77 -28.31 3.21 12.85
N LYS A 78 -28.23 2.50 13.98
CA LYS A 78 -28.96 1.25 14.19
C LYS A 78 -30.48 1.46 14.21
N GLU A 79 -30.95 2.44 14.94
CA GLU A 79 -32.37 2.79 15.07
C GLU A 79 -32.94 3.26 13.73
N THR A 80 -32.19 4.09 13.01
CA THR A 80 -32.63 4.66 11.73
C THR A 80 -32.74 3.56 10.67
N VAL A 81 -31.73 2.72 10.54
CA VAL A 81 -31.74 1.63 9.54
C VAL A 81 -32.80 0.58 9.90
N ALA A 82 -32.96 0.21 11.17
CA ALA A 82 -34.04 -0.67 11.62
C ALA A 82 -35.42 -0.17 11.16
N ALA A 83 -35.72 1.10 11.41
CA ALA A 83 -36.98 1.71 10.98
C ALA A 83 -37.16 1.67 9.44
N CYS A 84 -36.12 1.97 8.67
CA CYS A 84 -36.15 1.93 7.20
C CYS A 84 -36.36 0.52 6.63
N TYR A 85 -35.96 -0.50 7.36
CA TYR A 85 -36.16 -1.93 7.00
C TYR A 85 -37.41 -2.55 7.67
N GLY A 86 -38.27 -1.74 8.28
CA GLY A 86 -39.49 -2.20 8.94
C GLY A 86 -39.23 -3.15 10.12
N ASP A 87 -38.11 -2.97 10.79
CA ASP A 87 -37.71 -3.68 12.01
C ASP A 87 -37.77 -2.77 13.23
N THR A 88 -37.72 -3.37 14.40
CA THR A 88 -37.63 -2.70 15.70
C THR A 88 -36.46 -3.28 16.49
N LEU A 89 -36.00 -2.53 17.48
CA LEU A 89 -34.90 -2.95 18.33
C LEU A 89 -35.44 -3.37 19.70
N VAL A 90 -34.87 -4.43 20.28
CA VAL A 90 -35.17 -4.93 21.61
C VAL A 90 -33.88 -4.97 22.44
N PHE A 91 -34.02 -4.76 23.76
CA PHE A 91 -32.89 -4.86 24.66
C PHE A 91 -32.48 -6.33 24.85
N ASP A 92 -31.19 -6.62 24.65
CA ASP A 92 -30.60 -7.96 24.81
C ASP A 92 -29.75 -7.99 26.08
N GLU A 93 -30.21 -8.73 27.10
CA GLU A 93 -29.52 -8.85 28.39
C GLU A 93 -28.14 -9.50 28.22
N SER A 94 -27.99 -10.45 27.31
CA SER A 94 -26.70 -11.12 27.06
C SER A 94 -25.66 -10.17 26.47
N GLU A 95 -26.07 -9.23 25.60
CA GLU A 95 -25.17 -8.19 25.09
C GLU A 95 -24.83 -7.16 26.18
N TRP A 96 -25.82 -6.85 27.04
CA TRP A 96 -25.57 -5.97 28.17
C TRP A 96 -24.53 -6.56 29.16
N GLU A 97 -24.63 -7.84 29.45
CA GLU A 97 -23.63 -8.54 30.27
C GLU A 97 -22.22 -8.52 29.63
N LYS A 98 -22.13 -8.70 28.31
CA LYS A 98 -20.85 -8.57 27.59
C LYS A 98 -20.27 -7.16 27.67
N ILE A 99 -21.10 -6.14 27.46
CA ILE A 99 -20.71 -4.73 27.55
C ILE A 99 -20.19 -4.42 28.95
N THR A 100 -20.96 -4.78 29.99
CA THR A 100 -20.54 -4.55 31.39
C THR A 100 -19.26 -5.29 31.73
N GLY A 101 -19.11 -6.54 31.27
CA GLY A 101 -17.90 -7.33 31.44
C GLY A 101 -16.68 -6.72 30.72
N TYR A 102 -16.87 -6.13 29.53
CA TYR A 102 -15.81 -5.44 28.80
C TYR A 102 -15.30 -4.21 29.59
N PHE A 103 -16.21 -3.38 30.10
CA PHE A 103 -15.87 -2.24 30.94
C PHE A 103 -15.17 -2.64 32.23
N ALA A 104 -15.67 -3.67 32.92
CA ALA A 104 -15.09 -4.18 34.16
C ALA A 104 -13.64 -4.66 33.95
N ARG A 105 -13.34 -5.38 32.86
CA ARG A 105 -11.96 -5.81 32.54
C ARG A 105 -11.00 -4.64 32.29
N SER A 106 -11.51 -3.51 31.81
CA SER A 106 -10.71 -2.29 31.61
C SER A 106 -10.68 -1.35 32.83
N GLY A 107 -11.22 -1.77 33.98
CA GLY A 107 -11.30 -0.94 35.18
C GLY A 107 -12.28 0.23 35.07
N ARG A 108 -13.22 0.18 34.12
CA ARG A 108 -14.21 1.24 33.87
C ARG A 108 -15.60 0.79 34.29
N VAL A 109 -16.49 1.75 34.50
CA VAL A 109 -17.89 1.51 34.83
C VAL A 109 -18.76 1.94 33.65
N THR A 110 -19.78 1.17 33.33
CA THR A 110 -20.79 1.52 32.33
C THR A 110 -21.64 2.69 32.82
N THR A 111 -22.07 3.53 31.88
CA THR A 111 -23.00 4.62 32.10
C THR A 111 -24.37 4.26 31.51
N PRO A 112 -25.47 4.91 31.93
CA PRO A 112 -26.83 4.58 31.45
C PRO A 112 -26.99 4.61 29.92
N ASN A 113 -26.25 5.48 29.24
CA ASN A 113 -26.29 5.58 27.78
C ASN A 113 -25.66 4.36 27.08
N ASN A 114 -24.79 3.58 27.74
CA ASN A 114 -24.27 2.33 27.16
C ASN A 114 -25.37 1.29 26.93
N ARG A 115 -26.54 1.39 27.62
CA ARG A 115 -27.67 0.48 27.38
C ARG A 115 -28.19 0.51 25.94
N LYS A 116 -28.06 1.65 25.26
CA LYS A 116 -28.38 1.80 23.85
C LYS A 116 -27.60 0.81 22.95
N GLN A 117 -26.38 0.53 23.30
CA GLN A 117 -25.54 -0.42 22.54
C GLN A 117 -26.08 -1.86 22.59
N ALA A 118 -26.75 -2.24 23.71
CA ALA A 118 -27.35 -3.56 23.88
C ALA A 118 -28.69 -3.75 23.14
N MET A 119 -29.15 -2.76 22.39
CA MET A 119 -30.32 -2.90 21.53
C MET A 119 -29.97 -3.71 20.27
N VAL A 120 -30.75 -4.74 19.98
CA VAL A 120 -30.56 -5.65 18.84
C VAL A 120 -31.81 -5.77 17.96
N PRO A 121 -31.70 -6.11 16.68
CA PRO A 121 -32.86 -6.32 15.79
C PRO A 121 -33.81 -7.40 16.30
N VAL A 122 -35.12 -7.21 16.09
CA VAL A 122 -36.16 -8.21 16.38
C VAL A 122 -36.32 -9.19 15.23
N LYS A 123 -36.38 -8.70 13.98
CA LYS A 123 -36.53 -9.53 12.77
C LYS A 123 -35.19 -9.84 12.13
N GLY A 124 -34.25 -8.89 12.19
CA GLY A 124 -32.90 -9.05 11.69
C GLY A 124 -32.01 -9.91 12.60
N HIS A 125 -30.70 -9.81 12.40
CA HIS A 125 -29.72 -10.55 13.18
C HIS A 125 -28.70 -9.62 13.81
N LYS A 126 -28.35 -9.85 15.08
CA LYS A 126 -27.18 -9.20 15.67
C LYS A 126 -25.90 -9.79 15.09
N ILE A 127 -24.89 -8.95 14.88
CA ILE A 127 -23.54 -9.35 14.53
C ILE A 127 -22.66 -9.14 15.78
N ILE A 128 -22.02 -10.21 16.24
CA ILE A 128 -21.26 -10.18 17.48
C ILE A 128 -19.98 -9.35 17.28
N ASN A 129 -19.70 -8.45 18.24
CA ASN A 129 -18.43 -7.75 18.34
C ASN A 129 -17.60 -8.36 19.46
N HIS A 130 -16.51 -9.07 19.13
CA HIS A 130 -15.60 -9.65 20.11
C HIS A 130 -14.50 -8.67 20.57
N HIS A 131 -14.34 -7.55 19.87
CA HIS A 131 -13.24 -6.61 20.04
C HIS A 131 -13.66 -5.23 20.57
N GLY A 132 -14.96 -5.03 20.80
CA GLY A 132 -15.52 -3.79 21.28
C GLY A 132 -16.85 -3.98 22.03
N THR A 133 -17.58 -2.88 22.20
CA THR A 133 -18.82 -2.87 23.00
C THR A 133 -20.10 -2.86 22.16
N ALA A 134 -20.07 -2.34 20.94
CA ALA A 134 -21.26 -2.21 20.11
C ALA A 134 -21.42 -3.41 19.19
N PRO A 135 -22.48 -4.26 19.35
CA PRO A 135 -22.80 -5.27 18.36
C PRO A 135 -23.24 -4.61 17.05
N GLY A 136 -22.87 -5.22 15.94
CA GLY A 136 -23.39 -4.87 14.63
C GLY A 136 -24.81 -5.40 14.44
N ALA A 137 -25.38 -5.12 13.27
CA ALA A 137 -26.71 -5.60 12.92
C ALA A 137 -26.78 -5.96 11.44
N TRP A 138 -27.62 -6.93 11.13
CA TRP A 138 -28.01 -7.32 9.78
C TRP A 138 -29.51 -7.18 9.66
N PHE A 139 -29.96 -6.41 8.68
CA PHE A 139 -31.36 -6.24 8.33
C PHE A 139 -31.60 -6.79 6.93
N GLU A 140 -32.79 -7.32 6.71
CA GLU A 140 -33.19 -7.82 5.39
C GLU A 140 -34.68 -7.52 5.14
N GLN A 141 -34.96 -6.99 3.97
CA GLN A 141 -36.32 -6.75 3.49
C GLN A 141 -36.37 -6.97 1.98
N GLU A 142 -37.29 -7.84 1.52
CA GLU A 142 -37.53 -8.11 0.09
C GLU A 142 -36.24 -8.49 -0.69
N GLY A 143 -35.37 -9.28 -0.06
CA GLY A 143 -34.10 -9.71 -0.64
C GLY A 143 -32.98 -8.69 -0.63
N ARG A 144 -33.21 -7.49 -0.11
CA ARG A 144 -32.22 -6.41 0.06
C ARG A 144 -31.72 -6.38 1.49
N CYS A 145 -30.43 -6.20 1.64
CA CYS A 145 -29.75 -6.32 2.92
C CYS A 145 -29.09 -5.00 3.35
N ALA A 146 -29.03 -4.81 4.66
CA ALA A 146 -28.16 -3.80 5.28
C ALA A 146 -27.34 -4.46 6.38
N VAL A 147 -26.03 -4.20 6.39
CA VAL A 147 -25.11 -4.65 7.42
C VAL A 147 -24.48 -3.43 8.10
N LEU A 148 -24.50 -3.40 9.43
CA LEU A 148 -24.00 -2.30 10.24
C LEU A 148 -22.82 -2.77 11.08
N MET A 149 -21.72 -2.03 11.00
CA MET A 149 -20.48 -2.28 11.73
C MET A 149 -19.99 -1.02 12.44
N PRO A 150 -19.17 -1.13 13.51
CA PRO A 150 -18.62 0.00 14.24
C PRO A 150 -17.75 0.92 13.36
N GLY A 151 -17.58 2.19 13.82
CA GLY A 151 -16.67 3.14 13.19
C GLY A 151 -15.18 2.88 13.48
N VAL A 152 -14.86 2.25 14.63
CA VAL A 152 -13.48 1.93 15.01
C VAL A 152 -12.89 0.90 14.05
N PRO A 153 -11.78 1.23 13.32
CA PRO A 153 -11.28 0.37 12.25
C PRO A 153 -10.91 -1.05 12.67
N SER A 154 -10.33 -1.23 13.85
CA SER A 154 -9.96 -2.56 14.37
C SER A 154 -11.19 -3.44 14.66
N GLU A 155 -12.23 -2.87 15.25
CA GLU A 155 -13.49 -3.56 15.54
C GLU A 155 -14.22 -3.92 14.22
N MET A 156 -14.33 -2.97 13.31
CA MET A 156 -15.00 -3.15 12.01
C MET A 156 -14.34 -4.26 11.19
N LYS A 157 -13.00 -4.26 11.08
CA LYS A 157 -12.25 -5.28 10.34
C LYS A 157 -12.38 -6.67 10.96
N ALA A 158 -12.33 -6.77 12.29
CA ALA A 158 -12.52 -8.03 12.99
C ALA A 158 -13.94 -8.57 12.74
N MET A 159 -14.96 -7.74 12.91
CA MET A 159 -16.37 -8.11 12.67
C MET A 159 -16.63 -8.50 11.21
N TRP A 160 -16.01 -7.80 10.27
CA TRP A 160 -16.05 -8.15 8.85
C TRP A 160 -15.54 -9.58 8.62
N ASN A 161 -14.31 -9.86 9.07
CA ASN A 161 -13.66 -11.15 8.83
C ASN A 161 -14.35 -12.31 9.55
N GLU A 162 -14.76 -12.10 10.80
CA GLU A 162 -15.33 -13.17 11.63
C GLU A 162 -16.79 -13.48 11.31
N SER A 163 -17.57 -12.50 10.86
CA SER A 163 -19.02 -12.64 10.73
C SER A 163 -19.57 -12.25 9.34
N VAL A 164 -19.28 -11.02 8.87
CA VAL A 164 -19.95 -10.46 7.68
C VAL A 164 -19.48 -11.15 6.41
N ARG A 165 -18.17 -11.27 6.22
CA ARG A 165 -17.58 -11.94 5.04
C ARG A 165 -18.08 -13.38 4.86
N PRO A 166 -18.09 -14.25 5.89
CA PRO A 166 -18.65 -15.60 5.78
C PRO A 166 -20.13 -15.63 5.43
N LEU A 167 -20.93 -14.67 5.95
CA LEU A 167 -22.36 -14.58 5.60
C LEU A 167 -22.56 -14.21 4.14
N LEU A 168 -21.80 -13.25 3.63
CA LEU A 168 -21.85 -12.84 2.22
C LEU A 168 -21.37 -13.96 1.29
N MET A 169 -20.30 -14.67 1.65
CA MET A 169 -19.81 -15.81 0.86
C MET A 169 -20.89 -16.90 0.69
N LYS A 170 -21.65 -17.21 1.75
CA LYS A 170 -22.74 -18.19 1.66
C LYS A 170 -23.90 -17.78 0.73
N ARG A 171 -24.05 -16.46 0.50
CA ARG A 171 -25.10 -15.92 -0.40
C ARG A 171 -24.69 -15.88 -1.86
N GLN A 172 -23.39 -16.03 -2.14
CA GLN A 172 -22.88 -16.01 -3.50
C GLN A 172 -22.77 -17.43 -4.05
N ASN A 173 -23.30 -17.65 -5.27
CA ASN A 173 -23.17 -18.91 -5.99
C ASN A 173 -21.85 -19.04 -6.78
N CYS A 174 -20.86 -18.19 -6.50
CA CYS A 174 -19.58 -18.19 -7.19
C CYS A 174 -18.48 -17.72 -6.24
N THR A 175 -17.26 -18.19 -6.50
CA THR A 175 -16.04 -17.75 -5.84
C THR A 175 -15.30 -16.77 -6.74
N LEU A 176 -14.65 -15.77 -6.15
CA LEU A 176 -13.68 -14.96 -6.85
C LEU A 176 -12.29 -15.33 -6.39
N HIS A 177 -11.40 -15.45 -7.36
CA HIS A 177 -9.98 -15.58 -7.14
C HIS A 177 -9.27 -14.40 -7.79
N SER A 178 -8.27 -13.82 -7.13
CA SER A 178 -7.50 -12.72 -7.69
C SER A 178 -6.01 -12.98 -7.55
N VAL A 179 -5.25 -12.58 -8.59
CA VAL A 179 -3.80 -12.52 -8.60
C VAL A 179 -3.40 -11.09 -8.94
N THR A 180 -2.44 -10.54 -8.21
CA THR A 180 -1.95 -9.17 -8.41
C THR A 180 -0.50 -9.19 -8.89
N LEU A 181 -0.28 -8.84 -10.15
CA LEU A 181 1.05 -8.67 -10.70
C LEU A 181 1.63 -7.31 -10.30
N ARG A 182 2.88 -7.31 -9.89
CA ARG A 182 3.65 -6.12 -9.56
C ARG A 182 4.52 -5.74 -10.75
N VAL A 183 4.34 -4.52 -11.28
CA VAL A 183 4.93 -4.10 -12.56
C VAL A 183 5.69 -2.80 -12.39
N LEU A 184 6.95 -2.79 -12.82
CA LEU A 184 7.76 -1.57 -12.92
C LEU A 184 7.37 -0.79 -14.17
N GLY A 185 7.19 0.50 -14.04
CA GLY A 185 6.87 1.37 -15.16
C GLY A 185 5.79 2.40 -14.85
N GLY A 186 5.49 3.23 -15.84
CA GLY A 186 4.45 4.26 -15.77
C GLY A 186 3.12 3.78 -16.34
N GLU A 187 2.02 4.26 -15.76
CA GLU A 187 0.64 3.88 -16.11
C GLU A 187 0.34 3.93 -17.59
N SER A 188 0.59 5.07 -18.22
CA SER A 188 0.23 5.31 -19.62
C SER A 188 0.94 4.36 -20.60
N SER A 189 2.22 4.07 -20.32
CA SER A 189 3.00 3.11 -21.15
C SER A 189 2.52 1.68 -20.93
N LEU A 190 2.19 1.33 -19.68
CA LEU A 190 1.69 0.01 -19.32
C LEU A 190 0.31 -0.23 -19.92
N GLU A 191 -0.62 0.71 -19.71
CA GLU A 191 -1.99 0.62 -20.26
C GLU A 191 -1.99 0.43 -21.78
N TYR A 192 -1.14 1.19 -22.48
CA TYR A 192 -1.00 1.05 -23.94
C TYR A 192 -0.56 -0.36 -24.36
N GLN A 193 0.36 -0.97 -23.64
CA GLN A 193 0.89 -2.30 -23.96
C GLN A 193 -0.12 -3.43 -23.69
N VAL A 194 -0.96 -3.29 -22.66
CA VAL A 194 -1.87 -4.36 -22.22
C VAL A 194 -3.34 -4.07 -22.45
N ARG A 195 -3.67 -3.02 -23.20
CA ARG A 195 -5.05 -2.53 -23.42
C ARG A 195 -6.04 -3.65 -23.74
N ASP A 196 -5.70 -4.49 -24.70
CA ASP A 196 -6.59 -5.58 -25.14
C ASP A 196 -6.88 -6.59 -24.04
N LEU A 197 -5.98 -6.73 -23.06
CA LEU A 197 -6.17 -7.61 -21.92
C LEU A 197 -7.03 -6.97 -20.81
N LEU A 198 -7.23 -5.66 -20.82
CA LEU A 198 -8.09 -4.99 -19.84
C LEU A 198 -9.58 -5.08 -20.18
N GLU A 199 -9.91 -5.39 -21.43
CA GLU A 199 -11.31 -5.48 -21.92
C GLU A 199 -11.95 -6.85 -21.69
N ASN A 200 -11.20 -7.84 -21.16
CA ASN A 200 -11.70 -9.20 -20.98
C ASN A 200 -12.77 -9.28 -19.88
N ALA A 201 -13.85 -10.01 -20.17
CA ALA A 201 -15.01 -10.10 -19.27
C ALA A 201 -14.77 -11.00 -18.06
N ASN A 202 -14.02 -12.10 -18.21
CA ASN A 202 -13.65 -13.03 -17.13
C ASN A 202 -12.46 -13.92 -17.55
N PRO A 203 -11.31 -13.88 -16.88
CA PRO A 203 -10.98 -12.97 -15.78
C PRO A 203 -10.95 -11.50 -16.21
N THR A 204 -11.36 -10.60 -15.32
CA THR A 204 -11.14 -9.16 -15.51
C THR A 204 -9.73 -8.78 -15.12
N ALA A 205 -9.19 -7.67 -15.69
CA ALA A 205 -7.93 -7.11 -15.28
C ALA A 205 -8.06 -5.59 -15.11
N ALA A 206 -7.39 -5.03 -14.10
CA ALA A 206 -7.37 -3.59 -13.84
C ALA A 206 -5.98 -3.14 -13.41
N ILE A 207 -5.57 -1.92 -13.83
CA ILE A 207 -4.30 -1.30 -13.46
C ILE A 207 -4.53 -0.32 -12.32
N TYR A 208 -3.67 -0.39 -11.31
CA TYR A 208 -3.62 0.53 -10.19
C TYR A 208 -2.21 1.09 -10.07
N CYS A 209 -2.08 2.42 -10.10
CA CYS A 209 -0.77 3.06 -10.06
C CYS A 209 -0.36 3.45 -8.65
N LYS A 210 0.90 3.21 -8.36
CA LYS A 210 1.61 3.62 -7.15
C LYS A 210 2.83 4.47 -7.52
N THR A 211 3.51 4.99 -6.52
CA THR A 211 4.71 5.80 -6.76
C THR A 211 5.83 4.96 -7.36
N GLY A 212 6.00 5.05 -8.70
CA GLY A 212 7.10 4.40 -9.43
C GLY A 212 6.86 2.95 -9.85
N GLU A 213 5.66 2.43 -9.65
CA GLU A 213 5.24 1.10 -10.09
C GLU A 213 3.74 1.04 -10.32
N CYS A 214 3.26 -0.02 -10.93
CA CYS A 214 1.84 -0.33 -11.08
C CYS A 214 1.53 -1.73 -10.56
N GLU A 215 0.27 -1.95 -10.22
CA GLU A 215 -0.31 -3.25 -9.96
C GLU A 215 -1.27 -3.59 -11.08
N ILE A 216 -1.24 -4.82 -11.59
CA ILE A 216 -2.30 -5.36 -12.45
C ILE A 216 -3.02 -6.42 -11.65
N ARG A 217 -4.25 -6.14 -11.26
CA ARG A 217 -5.10 -7.10 -10.56
C ARG A 217 -5.94 -7.85 -11.58
N ILE A 218 -5.78 -9.16 -11.60
CA ILE A 218 -6.52 -10.11 -12.42
C ILE A 218 -7.50 -10.82 -11.50
N THR A 219 -8.81 -10.81 -11.83
CA THR A 219 -9.84 -11.41 -11.01
C THR A 219 -10.73 -12.31 -11.83
N ALA A 220 -10.78 -13.60 -11.48
CA ALA A 220 -11.65 -14.58 -12.08
C ALA A 220 -12.89 -14.85 -11.22
N ARG A 221 -14.04 -14.98 -11.88
CA ARG A 221 -15.27 -15.53 -11.30
C ARG A 221 -15.41 -16.99 -11.70
N ALA A 222 -15.47 -17.90 -10.72
CA ALA A 222 -15.48 -19.34 -10.96
C ALA A 222 -16.42 -20.09 -10.01
N ALA A 223 -16.68 -21.35 -10.27
CA ALA A 223 -17.48 -22.21 -9.39
C ALA A 223 -16.71 -22.67 -8.15
N SER A 224 -15.36 -22.65 -8.20
CA SER A 224 -14.47 -22.99 -7.09
C SER A 224 -13.21 -22.11 -7.07
N ASP A 225 -12.55 -22.01 -5.93
CA ASP A 225 -11.30 -21.28 -5.79
C ASP A 225 -10.19 -21.84 -6.68
N ALA A 226 -10.06 -23.16 -6.74
CA ALA A 226 -9.07 -23.83 -7.61
C ALA A 226 -9.29 -23.56 -9.11
N GLU A 227 -10.53 -23.47 -9.56
CA GLU A 227 -10.85 -23.06 -10.93
C GLU A 227 -10.50 -21.60 -11.16
N GLY A 228 -10.84 -20.71 -10.21
CA GLY A 228 -10.51 -19.29 -10.25
C GLY A 228 -9.01 -19.05 -10.28
N GLU A 229 -8.24 -19.76 -9.45
CA GLU A 229 -6.78 -19.71 -9.45
C GLU A 229 -6.23 -20.10 -10.82
N LYS A 230 -6.68 -21.22 -11.38
CA LYS A 230 -6.25 -21.66 -12.70
C LYS A 230 -6.53 -20.61 -13.77
N MET A 231 -7.74 -20.07 -13.81
CA MET A 231 -8.13 -19.01 -14.76
C MET A 231 -7.23 -17.75 -14.62
N CYS A 232 -6.98 -17.30 -13.39
CA CYS A 232 -6.11 -16.14 -13.14
C CYS A 232 -4.68 -16.40 -13.60
N ARG A 233 -4.09 -17.57 -13.28
CA ARG A 233 -2.72 -17.92 -13.69
C ARG A 233 -2.57 -18.06 -15.21
N GLU A 234 -3.52 -18.69 -15.87
CA GLU A 234 -3.52 -18.77 -17.35
C GLU A 234 -3.64 -17.38 -17.98
N TYR A 235 -4.41 -16.48 -17.36
CA TYR A 235 -4.56 -15.13 -17.85
C TYR A 235 -3.32 -14.26 -17.54
N ALA A 236 -2.76 -14.38 -16.35
CA ALA A 236 -1.53 -13.69 -15.93
C ALA A 236 -0.36 -13.98 -16.87
N LYS A 237 -0.28 -15.21 -17.41
CA LYS A 237 0.76 -15.59 -18.37
C LYS A 237 0.80 -14.66 -19.60
N LYS A 238 -0.35 -14.18 -20.07
CA LYS A 238 -0.40 -13.22 -21.18
C LYS A 238 0.27 -11.89 -20.86
N PHE A 239 0.15 -11.44 -19.60
CA PHE A 239 0.85 -10.24 -19.13
C PHE A 239 2.35 -10.47 -18.99
N TYR A 240 2.78 -11.63 -18.51
CA TYR A 240 4.20 -11.99 -18.48
C TYR A 240 4.79 -12.04 -19.89
N ASP A 241 4.07 -12.60 -20.86
CA ASP A 241 4.53 -12.70 -22.26
C ASP A 241 4.71 -11.32 -22.91
N LEU A 242 3.86 -10.33 -22.56
CA LEU A 242 3.93 -8.96 -23.08
C LEU A 242 4.94 -8.08 -22.34
N LEU A 243 4.96 -8.16 -21.02
CA LEU A 243 5.67 -7.21 -20.17
C LEU A 243 7.06 -7.71 -19.74
N GLY A 244 7.30 -9.03 -19.83
CA GLY A 244 8.57 -9.65 -19.51
C GLY A 244 9.09 -9.24 -18.13
N ASP A 245 10.34 -8.79 -18.11
CA ASP A 245 11.03 -8.38 -16.89
C ASP A 245 10.42 -7.16 -16.17
N ALA A 246 9.48 -6.43 -16.78
CA ALA A 246 8.77 -5.36 -16.09
C ALA A 246 7.88 -5.91 -14.96
N VAL A 247 7.33 -7.13 -15.12
CA VAL A 247 6.67 -7.84 -14.02
C VAL A 247 7.75 -8.40 -13.12
N TYR A 248 7.84 -7.88 -11.90
CA TYR A 248 8.90 -8.28 -10.98
C TYR A 248 8.45 -9.32 -9.95
N ASP A 249 7.15 -9.41 -9.65
CA ASP A 249 6.57 -10.38 -8.71
C ASP A 249 5.04 -10.42 -8.79
N GLU A 250 4.45 -11.32 -8.01
CA GLU A 250 3.00 -11.43 -7.82
C GLU A 250 2.64 -11.54 -6.34
N ASP A 251 1.48 -11.00 -5.96
CA ASP A 251 0.85 -11.07 -4.64
C ASP A 251 1.75 -10.63 -3.46
N VAL A 252 2.71 -9.73 -3.73
CA VAL A 252 3.61 -9.13 -2.73
C VAL A 252 3.23 -7.69 -2.40
N ALA A 253 3.63 -7.21 -1.23
CA ALA A 253 3.34 -5.85 -0.79
C ALA A 253 4.13 -4.79 -1.59
N GLY A 254 5.37 -5.10 -2.00
CA GLY A 254 6.22 -4.18 -2.77
C GLY A 254 7.60 -4.73 -3.08
N LEU A 255 8.42 -3.90 -3.73
CA LEU A 255 9.79 -4.24 -4.13
C LEU A 255 10.66 -4.71 -2.97
N GLU A 256 10.49 -4.13 -1.79
CA GLU A 256 11.25 -4.49 -0.59
C GLU A 256 11.03 -5.94 -0.19
N GLU A 257 9.82 -6.46 -0.31
CA GLU A 257 9.51 -7.87 0.02
C GLU A 257 10.20 -8.81 -0.97
N THR A 258 10.06 -8.55 -2.28
CA THR A 258 10.74 -9.31 -3.33
C THR A 258 12.25 -9.24 -3.18
N LEU A 259 12.80 -8.06 -2.86
CA LEU A 259 14.24 -7.88 -2.65
C LEU A 259 14.75 -8.70 -1.48
N VAL A 260 14.12 -8.60 -0.30
CA VAL A 260 14.54 -9.34 0.90
C VAL A 260 14.45 -10.85 0.66
N ARG A 261 13.37 -11.34 0.03
CA ARG A 261 13.24 -12.75 -0.35
C ARG A 261 14.35 -13.18 -1.30
N THR A 262 14.61 -12.43 -2.38
CA THR A 262 15.66 -12.75 -3.36
C THR A 262 17.06 -12.77 -2.74
N LEU A 263 17.34 -11.83 -1.83
CA LEU A 263 18.62 -11.78 -1.10
C LEU A 263 18.82 -13.02 -0.22
N LYS A 264 17.79 -13.41 0.53
CA LYS A 264 17.81 -14.63 1.37
C LYS A 264 18.03 -15.88 0.54
N GLU A 265 17.28 -16.06 -0.53
CA GLU A 265 17.39 -17.22 -1.43
C GLU A 265 18.79 -17.37 -2.05
N LYS A 266 19.48 -16.25 -2.27
CA LYS A 266 20.82 -16.23 -2.87
C LYS A 266 21.95 -16.11 -1.85
N GLY A 267 21.65 -16.00 -0.58
CA GLY A 267 22.66 -15.82 0.47
C GLY A 267 23.43 -14.50 0.32
N LEU A 268 22.78 -13.45 -0.16
CA LEU A 268 23.37 -12.13 -0.37
C LEU A 268 22.96 -11.15 0.72
N THR A 269 23.86 -10.22 1.05
CA THR A 269 23.58 -9.11 1.97
C THR A 269 23.63 -7.77 1.23
N ILE A 270 22.93 -6.78 1.79
CA ILE A 270 22.82 -5.44 1.22
C ILE A 270 23.06 -4.36 2.29
N SER A 271 23.65 -3.25 1.87
CA SER A 271 23.76 -2.02 2.67
C SER A 271 23.35 -0.79 1.86
N THR A 272 23.05 0.30 2.55
CA THR A 272 22.59 1.57 1.93
C THR A 272 23.40 2.75 2.42
N ALA A 273 23.67 3.72 1.49
CA ALA A 273 24.18 5.05 1.81
C ALA A 273 23.18 6.11 1.32
N GLU A 274 22.46 6.71 2.23
CA GLU A 274 21.34 7.59 1.93
C GLU A 274 21.63 9.05 2.24
N SER A 275 21.41 9.93 1.25
CA SER A 275 21.45 11.38 1.45
C SER A 275 20.02 11.96 1.45
N CYS A 276 19.48 12.35 0.33
CA CYS A 276 18.14 13.00 0.26
C CYS A 276 16.99 12.11 0.71
N THR A 277 17.12 10.78 0.68
CA THR A 277 16.11 9.82 1.19
C THR A 277 16.11 9.71 2.71
N GLY A 278 17.25 9.97 3.37
CA GLY A 278 17.35 10.14 4.83
C GLY A 278 16.86 8.92 5.63
N GLY A 279 17.22 7.70 5.21
CA GLY A 279 16.85 6.45 5.86
C GLY A 279 15.58 5.78 5.30
N LEU A 280 14.94 6.33 4.27
CA LEU A 280 13.70 5.79 3.71
C LEU A 280 13.90 4.42 3.05
N ILE A 281 15.07 4.17 2.41
CA ILE A 281 15.37 2.86 1.80
C ILE A 281 15.58 1.82 2.90
N ALA A 282 16.37 2.15 3.90
CA ALA A 282 16.60 1.31 5.07
C ALA A 282 15.29 1.00 5.82
N GLN A 283 14.43 2.00 6.00
CA GLN A 283 13.10 1.84 6.60
C GLN A 283 12.23 0.86 5.80
N ARG A 284 12.19 0.96 4.48
CA ARG A 284 11.44 0.03 3.62
C ARG A 284 11.97 -1.40 3.72
N ILE A 285 13.28 -1.61 3.64
CA ILE A 285 13.89 -2.94 3.80
C ILE A 285 13.56 -3.53 5.17
N THR A 286 13.71 -2.73 6.24
CA THR A 286 13.48 -3.18 7.61
C THR A 286 11.99 -3.35 7.98
N SER A 287 11.06 -2.86 7.15
CA SER A 287 9.63 -3.14 7.30
C SER A 287 9.27 -4.59 6.96
N VAL A 288 10.15 -5.32 6.25
CA VAL A 288 9.94 -6.71 5.87
C VAL A 288 10.40 -7.64 7.01
N PRO A 289 9.55 -8.53 7.53
CA PRO A 289 9.94 -9.49 8.55
C PRO A 289 11.13 -10.36 8.10
N GLY A 290 12.12 -10.52 9.00
CA GLY A 290 13.33 -11.29 8.72
C GLY A 290 14.37 -10.57 7.85
N SER A 291 14.23 -9.27 7.58
CA SER A 291 15.21 -8.47 6.86
C SER A 291 16.58 -8.38 7.55
N SER A 292 16.65 -8.62 8.87
CA SER A 292 17.91 -8.66 9.63
C SER A 292 18.90 -9.73 9.16
N GLU A 293 18.44 -10.72 8.42
CA GLU A 293 19.32 -11.75 7.83
C GLU A 293 20.11 -11.22 6.64
N VAL A 294 19.63 -10.16 5.97
CA VAL A 294 20.20 -9.63 4.72
C VAL A 294 20.63 -8.16 4.80
N PHE A 295 20.21 -7.43 5.84
CA PHE A 295 20.48 -6.00 6.00
C PHE A 295 21.03 -5.70 7.40
N GLY A 296 22.35 -5.55 7.49
CA GLY A 296 23.04 -5.28 8.76
C GLY A 296 23.29 -3.80 9.02
N TYR A 297 23.58 -3.01 7.98
CA TYR A 297 23.95 -1.62 8.11
C TYR A 297 23.29 -0.73 7.05
N GLY A 298 22.80 0.44 7.48
CA GLY A 298 22.35 1.54 6.64
C GLY A 298 22.98 2.86 7.10
N PHE A 299 23.60 3.58 6.19
CA PHE A 299 24.31 4.82 6.47
C PHE A 299 23.48 6.03 6.01
N VAL A 300 23.07 6.90 6.93
CA VAL A 300 22.49 8.19 6.58
C VAL A 300 23.62 9.21 6.46
N THR A 301 24.08 9.44 5.24
CA THR A 301 25.22 10.29 4.91
C THR A 301 24.74 11.66 4.40
N TYR A 302 24.00 12.39 5.23
CA TYR A 302 23.32 13.61 4.80
C TYR A 302 24.29 14.77 4.55
N TRP A 303 25.35 14.90 5.36
CA TRP A 303 26.42 15.87 5.20
C TRP A 303 27.56 15.31 4.35
N GLU A 304 28.32 16.20 3.68
CA GLU A 304 29.52 15.83 2.92
C GLU A 304 30.54 15.10 3.78
N ALA A 305 30.81 15.64 4.97
CA ALA A 305 31.74 15.05 5.93
C ALA A 305 31.28 13.62 6.36
N ALA A 306 29.96 13.34 6.39
CA ALA A 306 29.45 12.01 6.69
C ALA A 306 29.69 11.04 5.53
N LYS A 307 29.59 11.50 4.26
CA LYS A 307 29.92 10.70 3.08
C LYS A 307 31.38 10.26 3.11
N ALA A 308 32.29 11.20 3.37
CA ALA A 308 33.71 10.89 3.48
C ALA A 308 34.02 9.95 4.66
N ARG A 309 33.50 10.25 5.85
CA ARG A 309 33.85 9.53 7.07
C ARG A 309 33.22 8.12 7.17
N LEU A 310 31.98 7.94 6.73
CA LEU A 310 31.23 6.70 6.94
C LEU A 310 31.34 5.73 5.77
N VAL A 311 31.42 6.25 4.55
CA VAL A 311 31.44 5.41 3.35
C VAL A 311 32.58 5.80 2.39
N GLY A 312 33.61 6.50 2.88
CA GLY A 312 34.88 6.67 2.18
C GLY A 312 34.82 7.50 0.89
N VAL A 313 33.81 8.35 0.69
CA VAL A 313 33.78 9.26 -0.47
C VAL A 313 34.95 10.27 -0.36
N GLU A 314 35.73 10.36 -1.42
CA GLU A 314 36.86 11.26 -1.44
C GLU A 314 36.44 12.74 -1.42
N PRO A 315 36.97 13.56 -0.52
CA PRO A 315 36.63 15.00 -0.47
C PRO A 315 36.91 15.73 -1.79
N ASP A 316 37.99 15.35 -2.51
CA ASP A 316 38.35 15.95 -3.80
C ASP A 316 37.32 15.62 -4.89
N VAL A 317 36.70 14.42 -4.84
CA VAL A 317 35.61 14.02 -5.75
C VAL A 317 34.37 14.88 -5.47
N ILE A 318 34.05 15.12 -4.19
CA ILE A 318 32.93 16.02 -3.82
C ILE A 318 33.22 17.45 -4.31
N ALA A 319 34.42 17.96 -4.08
CA ALA A 319 34.81 19.32 -4.47
C ALA A 319 34.80 19.52 -6.00
N LYS A 320 35.27 18.51 -6.76
CA LYS A 320 35.35 18.56 -8.23
C LYS A 320 33.99 18.42 -8.90
N TYR A 321 33.17 17.43 -8.49
CA TYR A 321 31.96 17.05 -9.20
C TYR A 321 30.65 17.50 -8.53
N ASN A 322 30.71 18.09 -7.34
CA ASN A 322 29.58 18.39 -6.47
C ASN A 322 29.04 17.15 -5.74
N VAL A 323 28.44 17.36 -4.57
CA VAL A 323 27.86 16.33 -3.72
C VAL A 323 26.71 15.56 -4.40
N VAL A 324 26.03 16.18 -5.36
CA VAL A 324 24.98 15.57 -6.18
C VAL A 324 25.54 15.28 -7.57
N SER A 325 26.19 14.15 -7.73
CA SER A 325 26.84 13.74 -8.98
C SER A 325 26.96 12.22 -9.10
N ALA A 326 27.19 11.76 -10.33
CA ALA A 326 27.40 10.34 -10.63
C ALA A 326 28.65 9.76 -9.93
N PRO A 327 29.83 10.45 -9.95
CA PRO A 327 31.00 9.98 -9.21
C PRO A 327 30.75 9.79 -7.72
N VAL A 328 30.08 10.75 -7.06
CA VAL A 328 29.78 10.66 -5.64
C VAL A 328 28.80 9.50 -5.35
N ALA A 329 27.78 9.31 -6.19
CA ALA A 329 26.88 8.17 -6.04
C ALA A 329 27.61 6.83 -6.19
N ALA A 330 28.55 6.72 -7.15
CA ALA A 330 29.36 5.52 -7.33
C ALA A 330 30.20 5.21 -6.08
N GLN A 331 30.98 6.19 -5.59
CA GLN A 331 31.80 5.99 -4.40
C GLN A 331 30.95 5.70 -3.14
N MET A 332 29.80 6.35 -2.98
CA MET A 332 28.87 6.06 -1.88
C MET A 332 28.38 4.59 -1.90
N ALA A 333 28.05 4.05 -3.07
CA ALA A 333 27.54 2.68 -3.17
C ALA A 333 28.66 1.65 -2.87
N LEU A 334 29.84 1.82 -3.44
CA LEU A 334 31.00 0.99 -3.15
C LEU A 334 31.39 1.06 -1.69
N GLY A 335 31.46 2.29 -1.13
CA GLY A 335 31.81 2.50 0.26
C GLY A 335 30.80 1.92 1.23
N ALA A 336 29.51 1.96 0.91
CA ALA A 336 28.49 1.32 1.71
C ALA A 336 28.66 -0.20 1.78
N ALA A 337 28.91 -0.85 0.63
CA ALA A 337 29.18 -2.28 0.57
C ALA A 337 30.44 -2.64 1.40
N GLN A 338 31.54 -1.88 1.22
CA GLN A 338 32.81 -2.11 1.92
C GLN A 338 32.68 -1.92 3.44
N ALA A 339 32.09 -0.79 3.87
CA ALA A 339 31.95 -0.46 5.29
C ALA A 339 31.05 -1.43 6.06
N ALA A 340 30.06 -2.02 5.37
CA ALA A 340 29.17 -3.00 5.93
C ALA A 340 29.63 -4.47 5.78
N GLY A 341 30.63 -4.74 4.90
CA GLY A 341 30.96 -6.10 4.49
C GLY A 341 29.83 -6.78 3.71
N ALA A 342 29.03 -6.01 2.99
CA ALA A 342 27.87 -6.50 2.24
C ALA A 342 28.23 -6.76 0.76
N GLU A 343 27.56 -7.74 0.12
CA GLU A 343 27.76 -8.05 -1.30
C GLU A 343 27.19 -6.99 -2.22
N ILE A 344 26.13 -6.29 -1.77
CA ILE A 344 25.48 -5.22 -2.53
C ILE A 344 25.49 -3.92 -1.73
N GLY A 345 25.93 -2.84 -2.36
CA GLY A 345 25.85 -1.48 -1.81
C GLY A 345 24.95 -0.61 -2.67
N ILE A 346 24.00 0.08 -2.05
CA ILE A 346 23.11 1.01 -2.73
C ILE A 346 23.33 2.41 -2.20
N SER A 347 23.34 3.40 -3.10
CA SER A 347 23.47 4.81 -2.69
C SER A 347 22.45 5.71 -3.37
N VAL A 348 22.14 6.81 -2.68
CA VAL A 348 21.30 7.88 -3.21
C VAL A 348 21.87 9.23 -2.79
N THR A 349 22.13 10.11 -3.78
CA THR A 349 22.42 11.52 -3.56
C THR A 349 21.60 12.38 -4.52
N GLY A 350 21.01 13.49 -4.05
CA GLY A 350 20.09 14.26 -4.90
C GLY A 350 19.53 15.52 -4.27
N VAL A 351 18.88 16.34 -5.10
CA VAL A 351 18.22 17.59 -4.72
C VAL A 351 16.71 17.32 -4.58
N ALA A 352 16.27 17.08 -3.34
CA ALA A 352 14.86 16.79 -3.07
C ALA A 352 13.97 18.05 -3.07
N GLY A 353 14.54 19.24 -2.93
CA GLY A 353 13.79 20.49 -2.90
C GLY A 353 13.20 20.84 -1.51
N PRO A 354 12.42 21.94 -1.41
CA PRO A 354 12.04 22.85 -2.51
C PRO A 354 13.17 23.76 -3.01
N THR A 355 14.30 23.85 -2.28
CA THR A 355 15.48 24.67 -2.57
C THR A 355 16.73 23.81 -2.83
N GLY A 356 17.85 24.43 -3.20
CA GLY A 356 19.17 23.78 -3.30
C GLY A 356 19.52 23.23 -4.68
N GLY A 357 18.72 23.47 -5.72
CA GLY A 357 19.07 23.14 -7.10
C GLY A 357 19.87 24.23 -7.79
N ASP A 358 20.59 23.86 -8.84
CA ASP A 358 21.28 24.75 -9.80
C ASP A 358 20.85 24.42 -11.24
N ALA A 359 21.44 25.14 -12.22
CA ALA A 359 21.08 24.92 -13.64
C ALA A 359 21.44 23.52 -14.16
N LEU A 360 22.47 22.87 -13.64
CA LEU A 360 22.90 21.54 -14.02
C LEU A 360 22.18 20.43 -13.20
N ARG A 361 21.73 20.79 -12.00
CA ARG A 361 21.08 19.88 -11.04
C ARG A 361 19.83 20.55 -10.47
N PRO A 362 18.79 20.74 -11.28
CA PRO A 362 17.53 21.30 -10.79
C PRO A 362 16.93 20.42 -9.69
N VAL A 363 16.02 21.00 -8.90
CA VAL A 363 15.24 20.22 -7.92
C VAL A 363 14.58 19.02 -8.61
N GLY A 364 14.69 17.85 -8.01
CA GLY A 364 14.23 16.58 -8.59
C GLY A 364 15.35 15.75 -9.23
N THR A 365 16.59 16.31 -9.35
CA THR A 365 17.75 15.54 -9.81
C THR A 365 18.28 14.63 -8.71
N VAL A 366 18.38 13.34 -9.00
CA VAL A 366 18.91 12.32 -8.09
C VAL A 366 19.86 11.39 -8.84
N TYR A 367 21.00 11.11 -8.23
CA TYR A 367 21.90 10.05 -8.69
C TYR A 367 21.82 8.86 -7.74
N LEU A 368 21.72 7.68 -8.33
CA LEU A 368 21.62 6.39 -7.66
C LEU A 368 22.84 5.57 -8.02
N GLY A 369 23.50 4.99 -7.02
CA GLY A 369 24.61 4.04 -7.23
C GLY A 369 24.19 2.66 -6.74
N ALA A 370 24.63 1.61 -7.46
CA ALA A 370 24.40 0.21 -7.09
C ALA A 370 25.67 -0.61 -7.37
N ALA A 371 26.33 -1.07 -6.34
CA ALA A 371 27.59 -1.81 -6.41
C ALA A 371 27.40 -3.29 -6.13
N ARG A 372 27.99 -4.16 -6.95
CA ARG A 372 28.10 -5.60 -6.70
C ARG A 372 29.37 -6.17 -7.35
N GLY A 373 30.17 -6.90 -6.58
CA GLY A 373 31.44 -7.44 -7.06
C GLY A 373 32.39 -6.34 -7.54
N GLU A 374 32.86 -6.46 -8.79
CA GLU A 374 33.82 -5.53 -9.39
C GLU A 374 33.18 -4.39 -10.19
N THR A 375 31.88 -4.19 -10.07
CA THR A 375 31.17 -3.18 -10.87
C THR A 375 30.23 -2.33 -10.01
N VAL A 376 30.21 -1.03 -10.26
CA VAL A 376 29.17 -0.12 -9.79
C VAL A 376 28.37 0.40 -10.98
N TYR A 377 27.08 0.41 -10.84
CA TYR A 377 26.13 0.95 -11.81
C TYR A 377 25.58 2.27 -11.28
N VAL A 378 25.50 3.28 -12.12
CA VAL A 378 24.96 4.59 -11.75
C VAL A 378 23.79 4.94 -12.64
N LYS A 379 22.71 5.46 -12.05
CA LYS A 379 21.51 5.93 -12.75
C LYS A 379 21.20 7.36 -12.34
N LYS A 380 20.84 8.21 -13.30
CA LYS A 380 20.25 9.53 -13.04
C LYS A 380 18.74 9.42 -13.09
N LEU A 381 18.09 9.93 -12.09
CA LEU A 381 16.65 10.10 -12.00
C LEU A 381 16.30 11.58 -12.02
N SER A 382 15.37 11.97 -12.91
CA SER A 382 14.83 13.31 -12.96
C SER A 382 13.34 13.24 -12.66
N VAL A 383 12.91 13.86 -11.55
CA VAL A 383 11.50 13.84 -11.12
C VAL A 383 10.82 15.10 -11.64
N SER A 384 9.87 14.94 -12.54
CA SER A 384 9.03 16.03 -13.05
C SER A 384 8.09 16.53 -11.97
N ARG A 385 7.85 17.85 -11.88
CA ARG A 385 7.03 18.50 -10.84
C ARG A 385 7.48 18.08 -9.44
N PRO A 386 8.72 18.38 -9.04
CA PRO A 386 9.31 17.83 -7.83
C PRO A 386 8.69 18.45 -6.57
N ASP A 387 8.00 17.60 -5.84
CA ASP A 387 7.71 17.78 -4.42
C ASP A 387 8.70 16.95 -3.62
N ARG A 388 9.14 17.45 -2.46
CA ARG A 388 10.17 16.81 -1.64
C ARG A 388 9.80 15.37 -1.26
N ALA A 389 8.54 15.11 -0.91
CA ALA A 389 8.09 13.76 -0.56
C ALA A 389 8.11 12.85 -1.78
N LEU A 390 7.66 13.34 -2.92
CA LEU A 390 7.65 12.61 -4.19
C LEU A 390 9.07 12.27 -4.67
N VAL A 391 10.00 13.24 -4.61
CA VAL A 391 11.41 12.99 -4.99
C VAL A 391 12.03 11.89 -4.13
N ARG A 392 11.85 11.95 -2.81
CA ARG A 392 12.34 10.94 -1.88
C ARG A 392 11.74 9.56 -2.13
N ALA A 393 10.42 9.50 -2.33
CA ALA A 393 9.72 8.24 -2.60
C ALA A 393 10.16 7.60 -3.93
N ARG A 394 10.26 8.41 -5.01
CA ARG A 394 10.75 7.96 -6.32
C ARG A 394 12.20 7.50 -6.27
N ALA A 395 13.05 8.22 -5.55
CA ALA A 395 14.45 7.84 -5.37
C ALA A 395 14.61 6.51 -4.61
N ALA A 396 13.84 6.31 -3.54
CA ALA A 396 13.85 5.06 -2.81
C ALA A 396 13.33 3.89 -3.65
N GLN A 397 12.25 4.09 -4.43
CA GLN A 397 11.71 3.08 -5.34
C GLN A 397 12.75 2.66 -6.39
N ALA A 398 13.38 3.64 -7.06
CA ALA A 398 14.40 3.36 -8.06
C ALA A 398 15.65 2.70 -7.47
N ALA A 399 16.04 3.04 -6.24
CA ALA A 399 17.15 2.39 -5.55
C ALA A 399 16.86 0.92 -5.23
N LEU A 400 15.64 0.60 -4.77
CA LEU A 400 15.21 -0.78 -4.53
C LEU A 400 15.11 -1.59 -5.83
N GLU A 401 14.68 -0.96 -6.94
CA GLU A 401 14.71 -1.59 -8.26
C GLU A 401 16.14 -1.98 -8.67
N LEU A 402 17.11 -1.05 -8.56
CA LEU A 402 18.51 -1.34 -8.84
C LEU A 402 19.03 -2.48 -7.97
N ALA A 403 18.72 -2.47 -6.68
CA ALA A 403 19.10 -3.52 -5.74
C ALA A 403 18.55 -4.89 -6.16
N LEU A 404 17.26 -4.95 -6.51
CA LEU A 404 16.62 -6.19 -6.96
C LEU A 404 17.25 -6.73 -8.24
N ARG A 405 17.50 -5.87 -9.24
CA ARG A 405 18.18 -6.30 -10.48
C ARG A 405 19.54 -6.88 -10.21
N LEU A 406 20.34 -6.21 -9.37
CA LEU A 406 21.65 -6.75 -8.98
C LEU A 406 21.52 -8.06 -8.19
N ALA A 407 20.59 -8.15 -7.24
CA ALA A 407 20.34 -9.39 -6.51
C ALA A 407 19.97 -10.54 -7.46
N GLN A 408 19.19 -10.26 -8.51
CA GLN A 408 18.85 -11.23 -9.57
C GLN A 408 20.04 -11.59 -10.49
N GLY A 409 21.15 -10.84 -10.44
CA GLY A 409 22.29 -11.00 -11.34
C GLY A 409 22.07 -10.36 -12.72
N LYS A 410 21.14 -9.40 -12.81
CA LYS A 410 20.83 -8.66 -14.03
C LYS A 410 21.50 -7.30 -14.02
N VAL A 411 21.89 -6.80 -15.19
CA VAL A 411 22.35 -5.41 -15.36
C VAL A 411 21.12 -4.50 -15.33
N PRO A 412 21.08 -3.50 -14.44
CA PRO A 412 19.94 -2.61 -14.38
C PRO A 412 19.85 -1.70 -15.63
N ALA A 413 18.66 -1.56 -16.17
CA ALA A 413 18.43 -0.74 -17.36
C ALA A 413 18.61 0.77 -17.08
N GLY A 414 19.16 1.49 -18.08
CA GLY A 414 19.37 2.95 -17.99
C GLY A 414 20.45 3.34 -16.97
N THR A 415 21.43 2.44 -16.78
CA THR A 415 22.61 2.71 -15.94
C THR A 415 23.87 2.80 -16.78
N GLU A 416 24.83 3.62 -16.31
CA GLU A 416 26.22 3.58 -16.72
C GLU A 416 27.03 2.77 -15.72
N SER A 417 28.07 2.08 -16.18
CA SER A 417 28.88 1.24 -15.31
C SER A 417 30.29 1.81 -15.14
N LEU A 418 30.84 1.62 -13.94
CA LEU A 418 32.21 1.93 -13.59
C LEU A 418 32.84 0.68 -12.93
N ALA A 419 34.06 0.32 -13.37
CA ALA A 419 34.79 -0.74 -12.70
C ALA A 419 35.23 -0.28 -11.29
N ARG A 420 35.26 -1.19 -10.34
CA ARG A 420 35.57 -0.91 -8.94
C ARG A 420 36.97 -0.32 -8.76
N ASP A 421 37.95 -0.82 -9.48
CA ASP A 421 39.34 -0.33 -9.47
C ASP A 421 39.47 1.07 -10.08
N ALA A 422 38.53 1.48 -10.94
CA ALA A 422 38.50 2.78 -11.59
C ALA A 422 37.82 3.88 -10.74
N GLN A 423 37.29 3.57 -9.55
CA GLN A 423 36.57 4.52 -8.70
C GLN A 423 37.43 5.71 -8.19
N HIS A 424 38.77 5.57 -8.27
CA HIS A 424 39.76 6.58 -7.90
C HIS A 424 40.42 7.20 -9.13
N SER A 425 40.12 6.73 -10.35
CA SER A 425 40.66 7.27 -11.58
C SER A 425 39.95 8.57 -11.99
N ALA A 426 40.66 9.66 -12.03
CA ALA A 426 40.11 10.94 -12.46
C ALA A 426 39.51 10.87 -13.87
N GLU A 427 40.18 10.19 -14.81
CA GLU A 427 39.71 10.01 -16.18
C GLU A 427 38.41 9.22 -16.24
N ALA A 428 38.28 8.12 -15.48
CA ALA A 428 37.08 7.31 -15.44
C ALA A 428 35.89 8.05 -14.80
N LEU A 429 36.14 8.82 -13.74
CA LEU A 429 35.14 9.64 -13.08
C LEU A 429 34.69 10.84 -13.93
N ASP A 430 35.64 11.49 -14.67
CA ASP A 430 35.29 12.53 -15.64
C ASP A 430 34.37 11.99 -16.73
N LYS A 431 34.73 10.87 -17.33
CA LYS A 431 33.90 10.20 -18.35
C LYS A 431 32.51 9.84 -17.81
N LEU A 432 32.44 9.24 -16.62
CA LEU A 432 31.15 8.91 -15.99
C LEU A 432 30.29 10.17 -15.76
N ASN A 433 30.90 11.26 -15.30
CA ASN A 433 30.18 12.51 -15.03
C ASN A 433 29.70 13.18 -16.33
N GLU A 434 30.51 13.18 -17.39
CA GLU A 434 30.19 13.78 -18.69
C GLU A 434 28.97 13.13 -19.34
N VAL A 435 28.85 11.80 -19.27
CA VAL A 435 27.69 11.07 -19.81
C VAL A 435 26.37 11.59 -19.22
N PHE A 436 26.36 11.94 -17.95
CA PHE A 436 25.15 12.41 -17.28
C PHE A 436 24.92 13.93 -17.36
N LEU A 437 25.94 14.71 -17.70
CA LEU A 437 25.80 16.16 -17.90
C LEU A 437 25.51 16.54 -19.35
N GLY A 438 25.87 15.70 -20.31
CA GLY A 438 25.66 15.90 -21.75
C GLY A 438 24.26 15.59 -22.25
N HIS A 439 23.38 15.14 -21.40
CA HIS A 439 21.97 14.79 -21.68
C HIS A 439 21.02 15.64 -20.78
#